data_b12070e48f9d396b8c7903783220bf11
#
_entry.id   b12070e48f9d396b8c7903783220bf11
#
_cell.length_a   1.000
_cell.length_b   1.000
_cell.length_c   1.000
_cell.angle_alpha   90.00
_cell.angle_beta   90.00
_cell.angle_gamma   90.00
#
_symmetry.space_group_name_H-M   'P 1'
#
loop_
_entity.id
_entity.type
_entity.pdbx_description
1 polymer ?
#
loop_
_entity_poly.entity_id
_entity_poly.type
_entity_poly.pdbx_seq_one_letter_code
_entity_poly.pdbx_strand_id
1 'polypeptide(L)'
;TNDEQQRVYGLFGDEDEFVTCSDLFEQHYTNSISFHGGHRLTDKVALHSLLPVIRWIDNKQEQREPPVVYISYETLLDAYAKPKSSLMKAYEMLLANYNVVIVAPSAPYHPEITAEKQQWIEQYLSVPAYKHVVFCDDISLLYGDYLITTNEDAPFLGTVITFGSDEFKSWEDIIVYFSRLGGQ
;
A
#
# COMPACT_ATOMS: atom_id res chain seq x y z
N THR A 1 23.83 -3.89 13.61
CA THR A 1 24.09 -2.46 13.31
C THR A 1 23.06 -1.61 14.04
N ASN A 2 23.42 -0.35 14.34
CA ASN A 2 22.53 0.58 15.08
C ASN A 2 21.16 0.80 14.42
N ASP A 3 21.08 0.61 13.12
CA ASP A 3 19.86 0.73 12.32
C ASP A 3 18.92 -0.48 12.47
N GLU A 4 19.46 -1.68 12.68
CA GLU A 4 18.65 -2.87 12.94
C GLU A 4 18.04 -2.84 14.34
N GLN A 5 18.76 -2.32 15.32
CA GLN A 5 18.26 -2.18 16.70
C GLN A 5 17.09 -1.18 16.80
N GLN A 6 17.04 -0.19 15.91
CA GLN A 6 15.93 0.78 15.86
C GLN A 6 14.67 0.25 15.19
N ARG A 7 14.74 -0.89 14.49
CA ARG A 7 13.60 -1.49 13.76
C ARG A 7 12.80 -2.49 14.59
N VAL A 8 13.31 -2.85 15.76
CA VAL A 8 12.65 -3.81 16.66
C VAL A 8 11.98 -3.05 17.78
N TYR A 9 10.69 -3.32 18.00
CA TYR A 9 9.89 -2.72 19.04
C TYR A 9 9.39 -3.80 19.99
N GLY A 10 9.64 -3.67 21.27
CA GLY A 10 9.16 -4.55 22.33
C GLY A 10 7.93 -3.97 23.01
N LEU A 11 6.90 -4.79 23.18
CA LEU A 11 5.69 -4.47 23.93
C LEU A 11 5.57 -5.47 25.08
N PHE A 12 5.60 -5.00 26.31
CA PHE A 12 5.62 -5.84 27.51
C PHE A 12 4.47 -5.48 28.44
N GLY A 13 3.67 -6.48 28.80
CA GLY A 13 2.68 -6.37 29.87
C GLY A 13 3.36 -6.55 31.24
N ASP A 14 3.11 -5.67 32.18
CA ASP A 14 3.67 -5.75 33.55
C ASP A 14 3.07 -6.91 34.38
N GLU A 15 1.95 -7.46 33.93
CA GLU A 15 1.27 -8.63 34.51
C GLU A 15 1.43 -9.89 33.61
N ASP A 16 2.40 -9.89 32.68
CA ASP A 16 2.64 -11.02 31.78
C ASP A 16 3.39 -12.14 32.51
N GLU A 17 2.69 -13.25 32.75
CA GLU A 17 3.26 -14.45 33.41
C GLU A 17 4.19 -15.24 32.49
N PHE A 18 4.16 -15.03 31.16
CA PHE A 18 4.92 -15.77 30.18
C PHE A 18 6.20 -15.06 29.73
N VAL A 19 6.19 -13.73 29.69
CA VAL A 19 7.34 -12.92 29.29
C VAL A 19 7.76 -12.02 30.44
N THR A 20 8.70 -12.51 31.24
CA THR A 20 9.18 -11.82 32.44
C THR A 20 10.56 -11.18 32.27
N CYS A 21 11.11 -11.20 31.04
CA CYS A 21 12.49 -10.78 30.77
C CYS A 21 12.59 -9.55 29.86
N SER A 22 11.72 -8.54 30.05
CA SER A 22 11.81 -7.26 29.33
C SER A 22 13.19 -6.60 29.46
N ASP A 23 13.84 -6.76 30.60
CA ASP A 23 15.20 -6.25 30.88
C ASP A 23 16.25 -6.79 29.89
N LEU A 24 16.11 -8.04 29.45
CA LEU A 24 17.03 -8.62 28.43
C LEU A 24 16.81 -7.99 27.06
N PHE A 25 15.58 -7.65 26.73
CA PHE A 25 15.26 -6.94 25.49
C PHE A 25 15.85 -5.53 25.52
N GLU A 26 15.66 -4.80 26.61
CA GLU A 26 16.12 -3.42 26.79
C GLU A 26 17.64 -3.28 26.77
N GLN A 27 18.38 -4.35 27.09
CA GLN A 27 19.83 -4.39 26.94
C GLN A 27 20.31 -4.37 25.49
N HIS A 28 19.47 -4.83 24.55
CA HIS A 28 19.84 -4.96 23.14
C HIS A 28 19.08 -4.02 22.22
N TYR A 29 17.89 -3.59 22.62
CA TYR A 29 17.00 -2.75 21.82
C TYR A 29 16.53 -1.53 22.60
N THR A 30 16.43 -0.41 21.91
CA THR A 30 16.10 0.89 22.54
C THR A 30 14.61 1.22 22.53
N ASN A 31 13.82 0.49 21.75
CA ASN A 31 12.41 0.76 21.58
C ASN A 31 11.57 -0.27 22.36
N SER A 32 11.29 0.02 23.60
CA SER A 32 10.38 -0.79 24.43
C SER A 32 9.27 0.06 25.04
N ILE A 33 8.12 -0.55 25.20
CA ILE A 33 6.98 0.03 25.91
C ILE A 33 6.42 -1.01 26.87
N SER A 34 6.29 -0.64 28.13
CA SER A 34 5.55 -1.41 29.13
C SER A 34 4.13 -0.88 29.24
N PHE A 35 3.16 -1.77 29.36
CA PHE A 35 1.77 -1.43 29.59
C PHE A 35 1.18 -2.26 30.73
N HIS A 36 0.14 -1.74 31.37
CA HIS A 36 -0.55 -2.45 32.43
C HIS A 36 -1.48 -3.52 31.84
N GLY A 37 -1.12 -4.79 32.01
CA GLY A 37 -1.86 -5.94 31.49
C GLY A 37 -1.00 -7.16 31.28
N GLY A 38 -1.65 -8.24 30.88
CA GLY A 38 -1.01 -9.53 30.63
C GLY A 38 -0.58 -9.73 29.17
N HIS A 39 -0.39 -10.98 28.80
CA HIS A 39 0.11 -11.40 27.49
C HIS A 39 -0.80 -11.08 26.28
N ARG A 40 -2.06 -10.75 26.51
CA ARG A 40 -3.03 -10.55 25.43
C ARG A 40 -3.14 -9.08 25.05
N LEU A 41 -2.86 -8.76 23.80
CA LEU A 41 -3.03 -7.42 23.20
C LEU A 41 -4.50 -7.04 22.91
N THR A 42 -5.46 -7.69 23.53
CA THR A 42 -6.90 -7.43 23.32
C THR A 42 -7.47 -6.39 24.28
N ASP A 43 -6.71 -6.00 25.28
CA ASP A 43 -7.10 -4.98 26.24
C ASP A 43 -6.99 -3.58 25.61
N LYS A 44 -7.88 -2.67 26.01
CA LYS A 44 -7.84 -1.26 25.58
C LYS A 44 -6.53 -0.57 25.94
N VAL A 45 -5.92 -0.94 27.06
CA VAL A 45 -4.62 -0.41 27.49
C VAL A 45 -3.51 -0.87 26.59
N ALA A 46 -3.50 -2.18 26.24
CA ALA A 46 -2.54 -2.75 25.29
C ALA A 46 -2.67 -2.11 23.90
N LEU A 47 -3.90 -1.94 23.41
CA LEU A 47 -4.16 -1.27 22.13
C LEU A 47 -3.69 0.19 22.15
N HIS A 48 -3.88 0.91 23.26
CA HIS A 48 -3.40 2.28 23.41
C HIS A 48 -1.86 2.36 23.38
N SER A 49 -1.19 1.36 23.92
CA SER A 49 0.28 1.24 23.90
C SER A 49 0.85 0.95 22.52
N LEU A 50 0.02 0.47 21.57
CA LEU A 50 0.40 0.31 20.17
C LEU A 50 0.49 1.64 19.40
N LEU A 51 -0.18 2.70 19.86
CA LEU A 51 -0.20 3.99 19.14
C LEU A 51 1.21 4.58 18.90
N PRO A 52 2.14 4.57 19.86
CA PRO A 52 3.50 5.04 19.61
C PRO A 52 4.24 4.19 18.56
N VAL A 53 3.99 2.86 18.54
CA VAL A 53 4.57 1.96 17.54
C VAL A 53 4.04 2.27 16.14
N ILE A 54 2.72 2.46 16.02
CA ILE A 54 2.08 2.84 14.76
C ILE A 54 2.64 4.18 14.28
N ARG A 55 2.71 5.19 15.16
CA ARG A 55 3.29 6.49 14.80
C ARG A 55 4.76 6.39 14.39
N TRP A 56 5.53 5.54 15.04
CA TRP A 56 6.91 5.31 14.65
C TRP A 56 7.02 4.67 13.26
N ILE A 57 6.13 3.71 12.96
CA ILE A 57 6.04 3.11 11.62
C ILE A 57 5.66 4.16 10.60
N ASP A 58 4.64 4.98 10.87
CA ASP A 58 4.20 6.07 10.00
C ASP A 58 5.33 7.08 9.75
N ASN A 59 6.00 7.55 10.79
CA ASN A 59 7.15 8.46 10.65
C ASN A 59 8.31 7.85 9.84
N LYS A 60 8.51 6.54 9.94
CA LYS A 60 9.49 5.83 9.11
C LYS A 60 9.03 5.67 7.67
N GLN A 61 7.73 5.55 7.44
CA GLN A 61 7.15 5.52 6.11
C GLN A 61 7.19 6.91 5.44
N GLU A 62 6.96 7.99 6.19
CA GLU A 62 7.10 9.36 5.69
C GLU A 62 8.54 9.69 5.25
N GLN A 63 9.55 9.01 5.80
CA GLN A 63 10.94 9.11 5.37
C GLN A 63 11.29 8.18 4.21
N ARG A 64 10.34 7.36 3.76
CA ARG A 64 10.52 6.45 2.62
C ARG A 64 10.16 7.16 1.31
N GLU A 65 10.55 6.48 0.24
CA GLU A 65 10.24 6.73 -1.15
C GLU A 65 8.79 7.22 -1.39
N PRO A 66 8.51 7.81 -2.54
CA PRO A 66 7.18 8.31 -2.88
C PRO A 66 6.07 7.31 -2.53
N PRO A 67 4.91 7.76 -2.05
CA PRO A 67 3.80 6.88 -1.70
C PRO A 67 3.45 5.94 -2.85
N VAL A 68 3.01 4.72 -2.52
CA VAL A 68 2.70 3.69 -3.52
C VAL A 68 1.26 3.83 -3.99
N VAL A 69 1.08 3.93 -5.30
CA VAL A 69 -0.23 3.93 -5.97
C VAL A 69 -0.35 2.67 -6.81
N TYR A 70 -1.25 1.78 -6.43
CA TYR A 70 -1.67 0.65 -7.25
C TYR A 70 -2.76 1.06 -8.22
N ILE A 71 -2.65 0.64 -9.47
CA ILE A 71 -3.67 0.86 -10.51
C ILE A 71 -4.11 -0.49 -11.03
N SER A 72 -5.37 -0.83 -10.82
CA SER A 72 -5.95 -2.06 -11.35
C SER A 72 -6.07 -2.02 -12.87
N TYR A 73 -5.66 -3.09 -13.52
CA TYR A 73 -5.57 -3.21 -14.99
C TYR A 73 -6.88 -2.84 -15.71
N GLU A 74 -8.03 -3.25 -15.17
CA GLU A 74 -9.34 -2.98 -15.76
C GLU A 74 -9.70 -1.49 -15.82
N THR A 75 -9.05 -0.65 -15.01
CA THR A 75 -9.27 0.81 -15.04
C THR A 75 -8.56 1.48 -16.23
N LEU A 76 -7.57 0.82 -16.84
CA LEU A 76 -6.69 1.40 -17.85
C LEU A 76 -7.33 1.44 -19.23
N LEU A 77 -8.12 0.43 -19.59
CA LEU A 77 -8.59 0.20 -20.96
C LEU A 77 -10.08 0.44 -21.12
N ASP A 78 -10.45 0.87 -22.33
CA ASP A 78 -11.84 1.01 -22.76
C ASP A 78 -12.40 -0.32 -23.31
N ALA A 79 -13.63 -0.30 -23.82
CA ALA A 79 -14.29 -1.47 -24.40
C ALA A 79 -13.59 -2.04 -25.66
N TYR A 80 -12.66 -1.29 -26.25
CA TYR A 80 -11.90 -1.68 -27.45
C TYR A 80 -10.45 -2.02 -27.10
N ALA A 81 -10.15 -2.27 -25.84
CA ALA A 81 -8.81 -2.52 -25.33
C ALA A 81 -7.79 -1.40 -25.67
N LYS A 82 -8.27 -0.16 -25.76
CA LYS A 82 -7.43 1.03 -25.90
C LYS A 82 -7.29 1.75 -24.58
N PRO A 83 -6.20 2.52 -24.38
CA PRO A 83 -6.09 3.39 -23.19
C PRO A 83 -7.31 4.32 -23.08
N LYS A 84 -7.90 4.38 -21.90
CA LYS A 84 -8.98 5.34 -21.64
C LYS A 84 -8.49 6.78 -21.82
N SER A 85 -9.42 7.68 -22.16
CA SER A 85 -9.13 9.10 -22.27
C SER A 85 -8.42 9.61 -21.00
N SER A 86 -7.43 10.49 -21.19
CA SER A 86 -6.60 11.10 -20.12
C SER A 86 -5.80 10.16 -19.24
N LEU A 87 -5.83 8.83 -19.49
CA LEU A 87 -5.01 7.87 -18.75
C LEU A 87 -3.53 8.26 -18.80
N MET A 88 -2.98 8.52 -19.97
CA MET A 88 -1.54 8.81 -20.12
C MET A 88 -1.14 10.05 -19.33
N LYS A 89 -1.96 11.10 -19.36
CA LYS A 89 -1.74 12.33 -18.59
C LYS A 89 -1.76 12.05 -17.08
N ALA A 90 -2.73 11.25 -16.61
CA ALA A 90 -2.82 10.86 -15.21
C ALA A 90 -1.62 10.01 -14.80
N TYR A 91 -1.22 9.05 -15.63
CA TYR A 91 -0.10 8.17 -15.38
C TYR A 91 1.22 8.93 -15.27
N GLU A 92 1.51 9.84 -16.19
CA GLU A 92 2.69 10.70 -16.16
C GLU A 92 2.74 11.58 -14.89
N MET A 93 1.60 12.16 -14.51
CA MET A 93 1.48 12.97 -13.29
C MET A 93 1.73 12.12 -12.03
N LEU A 94 1.17 10.92 -11.98
CA LEU A 94 1.38 10.00 -10.86
C LEU A 94 2.84 9.56 -10.76
N LEU A 95 3.48 9.21 -11.87
CA LEU A 95 4.90 8.84 -11.91
C LEU A 95 5.83 9.93 -11.39
N ALA A 96 5.45 11.20 -11.52
CA ALA A 96 6.26 12.33 -11.06
C ALA A 96 6.34 12.39 -9.52
N ASN A 97 5.33 11.89 -8.80
CA ASN A 97 5.17 12.09 -7.37
C ASN A 97 4.96 10.79 -6.57
N TYR A 98 4.69 9.68 -7.24
CA TYR A 98 4.32 8.41 -6.61
C TYR A 98 5.08 7.22 -7.20
N ASN A 99 5.19 6.17 -6.42
CA ASN A 99 5.63 4.87 -6.91
C ASN A 99 4.42 4.12 -7.48
N VAL A 100 4.28 4.13 -8.81
CA VAL A 100 3.11 3.59 -9.50
C VAL A 100 3.33 2.12 -9.86
N VAL A 101 2.41 1.27 -9.47
CA VAL A 101 2.43 -0.18 -9.74
C VAL A 101 1.10 -0.60 -10.38
N ILE A 102 1.18 -1.27 -11.52
CA ILE A 102 0.00 -1.85 -12.16
C ILE A 102 -0.31 -3.21 -11.53
N VAL A 103 -1.56 -3.40 -11.13
CA VAL A 103 -2.04 -4.69 -10.60
C VAL A 103 -3.01 -5.30 -11.59
N ALA A 104 -2.76 -6.53 -11.97
CA ALA A 104 -3.63 -7.30 -12.84
C ALA A 104 -3.95 -8.66 -12.20
N PRO A 105 -5.18 -9.17 -12.36
CA PRO A 105 -5.47 -10.53 -11.95
C PRO A 105 -4.66 -11.51 -12.81
N SER A 106 -4.16 -12.56 -12.16
CA SER A 106 -3.51 -13.67 -12.85
C SER A 106 -4.54 -14.50 -13.64
N ALA A 107 -4.07 -15.32 -14.53
CA ALA A 107 -4.90 -16.28 -15.24
C ALA A 107 -4.23 -17.66 -15.16
N PRO A 108 -4.26 -18.34 -14.01
CA PRO A 108 -3.42 -19.51 -13.74
C PRO A 108 -3.65 -20.68 -14.69
N TYR A 109 -4.84 -20.79 -15.30
CA TYR A 109 -5.15 -21.82 -16.30
C TYR A 109 -5.00 -21.33 -17.76
N HIS A 110 -4.72 -20.03 -17.95
CA HIS A 110 -4.64 -19.35 -19.25
C HIS A 110 -3.46 -18.38 -19.24
N PRO A 111 -2.21 -18.89 -19.25
CA PRO A 111 -1.01 -18.05 -19.17
C PRO A 111 -0.89 -17.07 -20.35
N GLU A 112 -1.51 -17.39 -21.49
CA GLU A 112 -1.61 -16.50 -22.65
C GLU A 112 -2.32 -15.18 -22.31
N ILE A 113 -3.37 -15.21 -21.48
CA ILE A 113 -4.09 -14.00 -21.04
C ILE A 113 -3.18 -13.11 -20.16
N THR A 114 -2.37 -13.72 -19.30
CA THR A 114 -1.38 -12.97 -18.50
C THR A 114 -0.34 -12.31 -19.38
N ALA A 115 0.14 -13.04 -20.40
CA ALA A 115 1.09 -12.50 -21.38
C ALA A 115 0.49 -11.36 -22.22
N GLU A 116 -0.78 -11.47 -22.64
CA GLU A 116 -1.48 -10.40 -23.36
C GLU A 116 -1.61 -9.12 -22.50
N LYS A 117 -1.96 -9.25 -21.23
CA LYS A 117 -2.01 -8.10 -20.29
C LYS A 117 -0.63 -7.45 -20.16
N GLN A 118 0.41 -8.25 -19.99
CA GLN A 118 1.78 -7.76 -19.92
C GLN A 118 2.18 -7.00 -21.18
N GLN A 119 1.90 -7.57 -22.36
CA GLN A 119 2.18 -6.92 -23.65
C GLN A 119 1.41 -5.61 -23.81
N TRP A 120 0.13 -5.58 -23.41
CA TRP A 120 -0.67 -4.35 -23.43
C TRP A 120 -0.03 -3.25 -22.56
N ILE A 121 0.36 -3.58 -21.33
CA ILE A 121 1.01 -2.65 -20.40
C ILE A 121 2.31 -2.11 -21.00
N GLU A 122 3.14 -2.98 -21.54
CA GLU A 122 4.40 -2.60 -22.16
C GLU A 122 4.19 -1.72 -23.41
N GLN A 123 3.19 -2.03 -24.21
CA GLN A 123 2.88 -1.27 -25.42
C GLN A 123 2.40 0.16 -25.12
N TYR A 124 1.55 0.33 -24.11
CA TYR A 124 0.88 1.60 -23.86
C TYR A 124 1.50 2.42 -22.73
N LEU A 125 1.97 1.79 -21.66
CA LEU A 125 2.57 2.48 -20.51
C LEU A 125 4.09 2.55 -20.57
N SER A 126 4.69 1.78 -21.47
CA SER A 126 6.12 1.86 -21.79
C SER A 126 7.07 1.52 -20.62
N VAL A 127 8.29 2.03 -20.70
CA VAL A 127 9.42 1.72 -19.80
C VAL A 127 9.10 1.92 -18.30
N PRO A 128 8.40 2.96 -17.85
CA PRO A 128 8.11 3.12 -16.43
C PRO A 128 7.33 1.95 -15.82
N ALA A 129 6.47 1.29 -16.59
CA ALA A 129 5.69 0.15 -16.12
C ALA A 129 6.46 -1.18 -16.15
N TYR A 130 7.60 -1.26 -16.82
CA TYR A 130 8.30 -2.50 -17.17
C TYR A 130 8.62 -3.43 -15.98
N LYS A 131 8.94 -2.85 -14.81
CA LYS A 131 9.24 -3.58 -13.58
C LYS A 131 8.24 -3.31 -12.46
N HIS A 132 7.17 -2.61 -12.78
CA HIS A 132 6.14 -2.16 -11.84
C HIS A 132 4.79 -2.76 -12.19
N VAL A 133 4.78 -4.07 -12.45
CA VAL A 133 3.57 -4.86 -12.69
C VAL A 133 3.54 -6.01 -11.70
N VAL A 134 2.40 -6.19 -11.06
CA VAL A 134 2.13 -7.31 -10.16
C VAL A 134 0.91 -8.06 -10.66
N PHE A 135 1.03 -9.35 -10.87
CA PHE A 135 -0.10 -10.24 -11.12
C PHE A 135 -0.53 -10.84 -9.78
N CYS A 136 -1.70 -10.41 -9.30
CA CYS A 136 -2.19 -10.77 -7.98
C CYS A 136 -3.72 -10.86 -7.99
N ASP A 137 -4.25 -11.98 -7.49
CA ASP A 137 -5.70 -12.21 -7.40
C ASP A 137 -6.25 -11.83 -6.03
N ASP A 138 -5.40 -11.75 -5.02
CA ASP A 138 -5.76 -11.36 -3.66
C ASP A 138 -5.16 -10.00 -3.30
N ILE A 139 -5.97 -8.96 -3.47
CA ILE A 139 -5.58 -7.56 -3.20
C ILE A 139 -5.24 -7.34 -1.72
N SER A 140 -5.74 -8.16 -0.80
CA SER A 140 -5.42 -8.05 0.63
C SER A 140 -3.94 -8.29 0.95
N LEU A 141 -3.19 -8.89 0.04
CA LEU A 141 -1.75 -9.10 0.17
C LEU A 141 -0.91 -7.88 -0.21
N LEU A 142 -1.52 -6.85 -0.81
CA LEU A 142 -0.81 -5.66 -1.26
C LEU A 142 -0.79 -4.59 -0.18
N TYR A 143 0.38 -4.04 0.06
CA TYR A 143 0.60 -2.95 1.01
C TYR A 143 1.00 -1.68 0.25
N GLY A 144 0.20 -0.62 0.40
CA GLY A 144 0.44 0.65 -0.26
C GLY A 144 -0.51 1.73 0.25
N ASP A 145 -0.40 2.93 -0.32
CA ASP A 145 -1.13 4.10 0.14
C ASP A 145 -2.47 4.27 -0.59
N TYR A 146 -2.48 4.00 -1.89
CA TYR A 146 -3.66 4.18 -2.75
C TYR A 146 -3.87 2.97 -3.66
N LEU A 147 -5.13 2.62 -3.89
CA LEU A 147 -5.56 1.65 -4.89
C LEU A 147 -6.64 2.26 -5.78
N ILE A 148 -6.38 2.40 -7.08
CA ILE A 148 -7.36 2.81 -8.08
C ILE A 148 -7.95 1.55 -8.71
N THR A 149 -9.22 1.27 -8.48
CA THR A 149 -9.92 0.04 -8.91
C THR A 149 -11.38 0.31 -9.20
N THR A 150 -12.05 -0.58 -9.91
CA THR A 150 -13.51 -0.54 -10.10
C THR A 150 -14.28 -1.21 -8.96
N ASN A 151 -13.59 -1.93 -8.06
CA ASN A 151 -14.19 -2.62 -6.92
C ASN A 151 -14.15 -1.73 -5.68
N GLU A 152 -15.31 -1.22 -5.25
CA GLU A 152 -15.43 -0.40 -4.03
C GLU A 152 -15.17 -1.16 -2.73
N ASP A 153 -15.43 -2.47 -2.74
CA ASP A 153 -15.23 -3.37 -1.59
C ASP A 153 -13.86 -4.08 -1.62
N ALA A 154 -12.88 -3.53 -2.37
CA ALA A 154 -11.56 -4.13 -2.45
C ALA A 154 -10.92 -4.22 -1.05
N PRO A 155 -10.44 -5.40 -0.61
CA PRO A 155 -9.85 -5.60 0.72
C PRO A 155 -8.42 -5.03 0.77
N PHE A 156 -8.31 -3.72 0.64
CA PHE A 156 -7.05 -2.99 0.65
C PHE A 156 -6.94 -2.10 1.89
N LEU A 157 -5.79 -2.09 2.54
CA LEU A 157 -5.60 -1.36 3.80
C LEU A 157 -5.38 0.16 3.61
N GLY A 158 -4.98 0.59 2.42
CA GLY A 158 -4.83 1.99 2.08
C GLY A 158 -6.14 2.64 1.62
N THR A 159 -6.02 3.78 0.93
CA THR A 159 -7.17 4.49 0.36
C THR A 159 -7.60 3.84 -0.95
N VAL A 160 -8.84 3.37 -1.01
CA VAL A 160 -9.46 2.86 -2.26
C VAL A 160 -10.09 4.03 -3.00
N ILE A 161 -9.72 4.19 -4.28
CA ILE A 161 -10.29 5.15 -5.22
C ILE A 161 -11.11 4.36 -6.24
N THR A 162 -12.43 4.42 -6.13
CA THR A 162 -13.33 3.64 -6.95
C THR A 162 -13.56 4.31 -8.29
N PHE A 163 -12.84 3.85 -9.32
CA PHE A 163 -12.98 4.33 -10.69
C PHE A 163 -14.33 3.96 -11.26
N GLY A 164 -15.05 4.93 -11.81
CA GLY A 164 -16.42 4.79 -12.31
C GLY A 164 -17.51 5.15 -11.30
N SER A 165 -17.13 5.51 -10.07
CA SER A 165 -18.06 6.06 -9.07
C SER A 165 -18.52 7.47 -9.44
N ASP A 166 -19.47 8.02 -8.68
CA ASP A 166 -19.93 9.41 -8.87
C ASP A 166 -18.83 10.44 -8.63
N GLU A 167 -17.84 10.12 -7.80
CA GLU A 167 -16.72 11.00 -7.46
C GLU A 167 -15.56 10.87 -8.46
N PHE A 168 -15.30 9.66 -8.98
CA PHE A 168 -14.16 9.37 -9.87
C PHE A 168 -14.66 8.73 -11.18
N LYS A 169 -15.40 9.46 -12.00
CA LYS A 169 -15.98 8.99 -13.27
C LYS A 169 -14.93 8.75 -14.35
N SER A 170 -13.83 9.47 -14.26
CA SER A 170 -12.82 9.53 -15.30
C SER A 170 -11.41 9.70 -14.74
N TRP A 171 -10.41 9.58 -15.60
CA TRP A 171 -9.02 9.86 -15.24
C TRP A 171 -8.76 11.35 -14.98
N GLU A 172 -9.61 12.26 -15.51
CA GLU A 172 -9.58 13.69 -15.18
C GLU A 172 -9.88 13.94 -13.69
N ASP A 173 -10.86 13.23 -13.13
CA ASP A 173 -11.23 13.36 -11.71
C ASP A 173 -10.07 12.88 -10.82
N ILE A 174 -9.41 11.81 -11.22
CA ILE A 174 -8.21 11.29 -10.54
C ILE A 174 -7.06 12.30 -10.60
N ILE A 175 -6.83 12.94 -11.76
CA ILE A 175 -5.83 14.01 -11.90
C ILE A 175 -6.13 15.14 -10.91
N VAL A 176 -7.38 15.59 -10.85
CA VAL A 176 -7.80 16.66 -9.93
C VAL A 176 -7.58 16.27 -8.49
N TYR A 177 -7.93 15.05 -8.10
CA TYR A 177 -7.75 14.54 -6.75
C TYR A 177 -6.27 14.56 -6.33
N PHE A 178 -5.41 13.91 -7.10
CA PHE A 178 -3.98 13.82 -6.78
C PHE A 178 -3.24 15.16 -6.90
N SER A 179 -3.67 16.04 -7.80
CA SER A 179 -3.12 17.40 -7.88
C SER A 179 -3.37 18.22 -6.61
N ARG A 180 -4.48 17.99 -5.93
CA ARG A 180 -4.78 18.64 -4.64
C ARG A 180 -3.94 18.08 -3.50
N LEU A 181 -3.58 16.79 -3.53
CA LEU A 181 -2.73 16.16 -2.51
C LEU A 181 -1.26 16.56 -2.66
N GLY A 182 -0.77 16.73 -3.89
CA GLY A 182 0.61 17.12 -4.16
C GLY A 182 0.88 18.63 -4.11
N GLY A 183 -0.14 19.43 -3.82
CA GLY A 183 -0.06 20.91 -3.75
C GLY A 183 0.23 21.47 -2.35
N GLN A 184 0.82 20.66 -1.45
CA GLN A 184 1.29 21.13 -0.14
C GLN A 184 2.81 21.20 -0.09
#